data_f20b6ba19576cc074ee4588029109d27
#
_entry.id   f20b6ba19576cc074ee4588029109d27
#
_cell.length_a   1.000
_cell.length_b   1.000
_cell.length_c   1.000
_cell.angle_alpha   90.00
_cell.angle_beta   90.00
_cell.angle_gamma   90.00
#
_symmetry.space_group_name_H-M   'P 1'
#
loop_
_entity.id
_entity.type
_entity.pdbx_description
1 polymer ?
#
loop_
_entity_poly.entity_id
_entity_poly.type
_entity_poly.pdbx_seq_one_letter_code
_entity_poly.pdbx_strand_id
1 'polypeptide(L)'
;PVGALWGVGGKTGAVLQREGIDTVGQLADLPLARLARLVGTASAHHLHDLAWGIDTRRVGGGGEEKSVSTERTFDDNVHDRAGIERFIVAASHDCARRLRAADMVGWGVAIKMRDGAFHTITRSAALAAPTDVGREIAQAAGALFARLPIPSGGVRLFGVRVDRLQARSSGVATPLDGDDRPAKSERAMDRIREKYGDASLRPATLLESTGQTGSSPGAETH
;
A
#
# COMPACT_ATOMS: atom_id res chain seq x y z
N PRO A 1 -30.71 2.37 11.79
CA PRO A 1 -29.64 2.32 12.81
C PRO A 1 -28.53 3.33 12.51
N VAL A 2 -27.88 3.87 13.55
CA VAL A 2 -26.79 4.87 13.38
C VAL A 2 -25.60 4.33 12.57
N GLY A 3 -25.34 3.04 12.66
CA GLY A 3 -24.29 2.35 11.88
C GLY A 3 -24.55 2.30 10.37
N ALA A 4 -25.74 2.66 9.88
CA ALA A 4 -26.02 2.80 8.46
C ALA A 4 -25.45 4.10 7.87
N LEU A 5 -25.10 5.08 8.73
CA LEU A 5 -24.54 6.34 8.28
C LEU A 5 -23.08 6.17 7.86
N TRP A 6 -22.75 6.67 6.68
CA TRP A 6 -21.38 6.61 6.18
C TRP A 6 -20.41 7.35 7.14
N GLY A 7 -19.29 6.70 7.49
CA GLY A 7 -18.35 7.21 8.49
C GLY A 7 -18.56 6.66 9.91
N VAL A 8 -19.69 5.98 10.17
CA VAL A 8 -19.92 5.28 11.43
C VAL A 8 -19.43 3.83 11.31
N GLY A 9 -18.14 3.62 11.56
CA GLY A 9 -17.55 2.29 11.70
C GLY A 9 -17.76 1.70 13.11
N GLY A 10 -17.31 0.46 13.33
CA GLY A 10 -17.53 -0.26 14.60
C GLY A 10 -17.12 0.52 15.86
N LYS A 11 -15.99 1.22 15.84
CA LYS A 11 -15.53 2.03 16.98
C LYS A 11 -16.45 3.23 17.26
N THR A 12 -16.77 4.00 16.23
CA THR A 12 -17.68 5.15 16.35
C THR A 12 -19.09 4.71 16.76
N GLY A 13 -19.58 3.63 16.13
CA GLY A 13 -20.88 3.05 16.48
C GLY A 13 -20.95 2.64 17.95
N ALA A 14 -19.93 1.95 18.47
CA ALA A 14 -19.87 1.55 19.87
C ALA A 14 -19.81 2.73 20.86
N VAL A 15 -19.18 3.85 20.46
CA VAL A 15 -19.18 5.10 21.26
C VAL A 15 -20.59 5.69 21.31
N LEU A 16 -21.23 5.83 20.14
CA LEU A 16 -22.58 6.40 20.04
C LEU A 16 -23.62 5.55 20.77
N GLN A 17 -23.58 4.23 20.61
CA GLN A 17 -24.50 3.30 21.30
C GLN A 17 -24.37 3.34 22.83
N ARG A 18 -23.15 3.45 23.37
CA ARG A 18 -22.95 3.64 24.80
C ARG A 18 -23.58 4.91 25.36
N GLU A 19 -23.75 5.92 24.53
CA GLU A 19 -24.41 7.19 24.88
C GLU A 19 -25.91 7.18 24.53
N GLY A 20 -26.47 6.00 24.17
CA GLY A 20 -27.88 5.84 23.86
C GLY A 20 -28.29 6.37 22.48
N ILE A 21 -27.31 6.54 21.56
CA ILE A 21 -27.55 7.04 20.21
C ILE A 21 -27.53 5.85 19.25
N ASP A 22 -28.69 5.24 19.02
CA ASP A 22 -28.86 4.02 18.22
C ASP A 22 -29.32 4.30 16.80
N THR A 23 -29.90 5.48 16.56
CA THR A 23 -30.50 5.84 15.27
C THR A 23 -29.91 7.12 14.69
N VAL A 24 -30.03 7.27 13.36
CA VAL A 24 -29.62 8.49 12.65
C VAL A 24 -30.43 9.71 13.12
N GLY A 25 -31.73 9.54 13.43
CA GLY A 25 -32.56 10.62 13.96
C GLY A 25 -32.07 11.14 15.31
N GLN A 26 -31.76 10.21 16.26
CA GLN A 26 -31.18 10.61 17.56
C GLN A 26 -29.82 11.33 17.38
N LEU A 27 -29.03 10.96 16.38
CA LEU A 27 -27.79 11.65 16.09
C LEU A 27 -28.03 13.04 15.51
N ALA A 28 -29.04 13.21 14.63
CA ALA A 28 -29.43 14.48 14.07
C ALA A 28 -29.90 15.48 15.14
N ASP A 29 -30.65 15.00 16.12
CA ASP A 29 -31.19 15.81 17.23
C ASP A 29 -30.12 16.15 18.28
N LEU A 30 -28.94 15.53 18.23
CA LEU A 30 -27.88 15.72 19.22
C LEU A 30 -27.20 17.08 19.02
N PRO A 31 -27.04 17.91 20.06
CA PRO A 31 -26.26 19.12 19.95
C PRO A 31 -24.84 18.86 19.44
N LEU A 32 -24.42 19.60 18.42
CA LEU A 32 -23.12 19.40 17.75
C LEU A 32 -21.95 19.43 18.73
N ALA A 33 -21.98 20.30 19.74
CA ALA A 33 -20.96 20.39 20.79
C ALA A 33 -20.87 19.10 21.65
N ARG A 34 -21.99 18.39 21.86
CA ARG A 34 -22.01 17.09 22.54
C ARG A 34 -21.43 16.01 21.62
N LEU A 35 -21.82 15.98 20.37
CA LEU A 35 -21.30 15.05 19.38
C LEU A 35 -19.79 15.22 19.20
N ALA A 36 -19.29 16.47 19.16
CA ALA A 36 -17.86 16.77 19.03
C ALA A 36 -17.02 16.23 20.18
N ARG A 37 -17.56 16.18 21.40
CA ARG A 37 -16.89 15.57 22.57
C ARG A 37 -16.79 14.05 22.44
N LEU A 38 -17.72 13.41 21.75
CA LEU A 38 -17.76 11.95 21.61
C LEU A 38 -16.87 11.44 20.48
N VAL A 39 -16.88 12.11 19.32
CA VAL A 39 -16.26 11.60 18.08
C VAL A 39 -15.21 12.55 17.49
N GLY A 40 -14.92 13.67 18.14
CA GLY A 40 -14.02 14.71 17.65
C GLY A 40 -14.71 15.69 16.70
N THR A 41 -14.23 16.95 16.64
CA THR A 41 -14.90 18.06 15.96
C THR A 41 -15.15 17.79 14.48
N ALA A 42 -14.13 17.33 13.74
CA ALA A 42 -14.26 17.08 12.30
C ALA A 42 -15.28 15.97 11.99
N SER A 43 -15.26 14.88 12.76
CA SER A 43 -16.22 13.79 12.60
C SER A 43 -17.63 14.21 13.00
N ALA A 44 -17.76 15.05 14.02
CA ALA A 44 -19.06 15.52 14.50
C ALA A 44 -19.78 16.35 13.43
N HIS A 45 -19.10 17.34 12.83
CA HIS A 45 -19.70 18.13 11.74
C HIS A 45 -20.14 17.25 10.60
N HIS A 46 -19.25 16.35 10.16
CA HIS A 46 -19.54 15.46 9.04
C HIS A 46 -20.73 14.52 9.32
N LEU A 47 -20.77 13.88 10.48
CA LEU A 47 -21.87 12.96 10.84
C LEU A 47 -23.18 13.69 11.08
N HIS A 48 -23.13 14.89 11.67
CA HIS A 48 -24.32 15.71 11.89
C HIS A 48 -24.92 16.16 10.55
N ASP A 49 -24.11 16.68 9.60
CA ASP A 49 -24.59 17.06 8.28
C ASP A 49 -25.22 15.87 7.54
N LEU A 50 -24.53 14.73 7.54
CA LEU A 50 -25.07 13.51 6.92
C LEU A 50 -26.35 13.03 7.57
N ALA A 51 -26.53 13.18 8.90
CA ALA A 51 -27.76 12.82 9.58
C ALA A 51 -28.95 13.68 9.17
N TRP A 52 -28.69 14.92 8.77
CA TRP A 52 -29.68 15.83 8.19
C TRP A 52 -29.83 15.69 6.66
N GLY A 53 -29.16 14.70 6.05
CA GLY A 53 -29.18 14.49 4.58
C GLY A 53 -28.35 15.50 3.81
N ILE A 54 -27.46 16.25 4.47
CA ILE A 54 -26.59 17.23 3.85
C ILE A 54 -25.27 16.54 3.50
N ASP A 55 -25.03 16.30 2.21
CA ASP A 55 -23.78 15.75 1.71
C ASP A 55 -23.23 16.65 0.59
N THR A 56 -22.25 17.46 0.93
CA THR A 56 -21.61 18.40 0.00
C THR A 56 -20.49 17.77 -0.81
N ARG A 57 -20.18 16.50 -0.59
CA ARG A 57 -19.12 15.80 -1.32
C ARG A 57 -19.51 15.64 -2.78
N ARG A 58 -18.59 15.98 -3.67
CA ARG A 58 -18.74 15.70 -5.09
C ARG A 58 -18.18 14.32 -5.42
N VAL A 59 -18.87 13.61 -6.29
CA VAL A 59 -18.31 12.40 -6.91
C VAL A 59 -17.27 12.86 -7.92
N GLY A 60 -16.00 12.73 -7.56
CA GLY A 60 -14.88 13.11 -8.43
C GLY A 60 -13.54 12.83 -7.75
N GLY A 61 -12.55 12.43 -8.53
CA GLY A 61 -11.18 12.16 -8.06
C GLY A 61 -10.38 13.45 -7.89
N GLY A 62 -10.75 14.33 -6.95
CA GLY A 62 -10.14 15.65 -6.78
C GLY A 62 -9.17 15.81 -5.61
N GLY A 63 -8.71 14.72 -5.00
CA GLY A 63 -7.70 14.79 -3.95
C GLY A 63 -6.32 14.45 -4.50
N GLU A 64 -5.28 15.18 -4.07
CA GLU A 64 -3.89 14.76 -4.33
C GLU A 64 -3.68 13.34 -3.81
N GLU A 65 -3.05 12.48 -4.61
CA GLU A 65 -2.70 11.13 -4.18
C GLU A 65 -1.73 11.20 -2.99
N LYS A 66 -2.17 10.67 -1.85
CA LYS A 66 -1.37 10.68 -0.62
C LYS A 66 -0.44 9.48 -0.48
N SER A 67 -0.70 8.45 -1.26
CA SER A 67 0.08 7.21 -1.26
C SER A 67 -0.15 6.42 -2.54
N VAL A 68 0.86 5.64 -2.94
CA VAL A 68 0.79 4.62 -3.99
C VAL A 68 1.03 3.27 -3.33
N SER A 69 0.19 2.27 -3.64
CA SER A 69 0.36 0.93 -3.09
C SER A 69 0.09 -0.15 -4.12
N THR A 70 0.75 -1.30 -3.92
CA THR A 70 0.51 -2.53 -4.65
C THR A 70 0.30 -3.63 -3.62
N GLU A 71 -0.90 -4.21 -3.63
CA GLU A 71 -1.32 -5.29 -2.73
C GLU A 71 -1.77 -6.50 -3.55
N ARG A 72 -1.48 -7.69 -3.04
CA ARG A 72 -1.94 -8.95 -3.63
C ARG A 72 -2.55 -9.82 -2.55
N THR A 73 -3.77 -10.29 -2.80
CA THR A 73 -4.34 -11.45 -2.11
C THR A 73 -3.89 -12.69 -2.89
N PHE A 74 -3.26 -13.62 -2.20
CA PHE A 74 -2.80 -14.88 -2.80
C PHE A 74 -3.97 -15.87 -2.83
N ASP A 75 -4.03 -16.70 -3.87
CA ASP A 75 -5.05 -17.74 -4.00
C ASP A 75 -4.90 -18.77 -2.87
N ASP A 76 -3.67 -19.22 -2.61
CA ASP A 76 -3.28 -20.03 -1.46
C ASP A 76 -2.39 -19.22 -0.51
N ASN A 77 -2.51 -19.48 0.80
CA ASN A 77 -1.68 -18.82 1.79
C ASN A 77 -0.21 -19.16 1.58
N VAL A 78 0.64 -18.14 1.47
CA VAL A 78 2.08 -18.31 1.23
C VAL A 78 2.83 -18.56 2.53
N HIS A 79 3.54 -19.68 2.61
CA HIS A 79 4.39 -20.06 3.74
C HIS A 79 5.88 -19.82 3.43
N ASP A 80 6.23 -19.69 2.17
CA ASP A 80 7.59 -19.46 1.71
C ASP A 80 7.98 -17.97 1.84
N ARG A 81 8.98 -17.70 2.66
CA ARG A 81 9.53 -16.35 2.85
C ARG A 81 10.07 -15.77 1.55
N ALA A 82 10.79 -16.60 0.76
CA ALA A 82 11.38 -16.15 -0.49
C ALA A 82 10.31 -15.72 -1.52
N GLY A 83 9.15 -16.38 -1.51
CA GLY A 83 8.00 -15.98 -2.32
C GLY A 83 7.49 -14.57 -1.97
N ILE A 84 7.40 -14.26 -0.67
CA ILE A 84 7.01 -12.90 -0.23
C ILE A 84 8.11 -11.89 -0.56
N GLU A 85 9.38 -12.23 -0.42
CA GLU A 85 10.51 -11.34 -0.76
C GLU A 85 10.52 -11.00 -2.26
N ARG A 86 10.28 -11.99 -3.14
CA ARG A 86 10.10 -11.73 -4.58
C ARG A 86 8.91 -10.81 -4.85
N PHE A 87 7.78 -11.01 -4.16
CA PHE A 87 6.64 -10.12 -4.28
C PHE A 87 6.96 -8.69 -3.83
N ILE A 88 7.71 -8.50 -2.73
CA ILE A 88 8.15 -7.18 -2.25
C ILE A 88 8.92 -6.46 -3.35
N VAL A 89 9.87 -7.13 -4.01
CA VAL A 89 10.63 -6.53 -5.12
C VAL A 89 9.69 -6.12 -6.26
N ALA A 90 8.81 -7.01 -6.70
CA ALA A 90 7.86 -6.71 -7.79
C ALA A 90 6.95 -5.52 -7.45
N ALA A 91 6.34 -5.54 -6.27
CA ALA A 91 5.43 -4.50 -5.80
C ALA A 91 6.12 -3.15 -5.63
N SER A 92 7.38 -3.14 -5.16
CA SER A 92 8.17 -1.93 -5.00
C SER A 92 8.51 -1.28 -6.35
N HIS A 93 8.88 -2.08 -7.35
CA HIS A 93 9.11 -1.56 -8.69
C HIS A 93 7.83 -1.06 -9.37
N ASP A 94 6.67 -1.68 -9.11
CA ASP A 94 5.38 -1.18 -9.60
C ASP A 94 5.01 0.16 -8.94
N CYS A 95 5.14 0.28 -7.62
CA CYS A 95 4.94 1.55 -6.91
C CYS A 95 5.87 2.64 -7.46
N ALA A 96 7.17 2.33 -7.63
CA ALA A 96 8.16 3.27 -8.15
C ALA A 96 7.82 3.75 -9.56
N ARG A 97 7.41 2.83 -10.46
CA ARG A 97 6.98 3.17 -11.83
C ARG A 97 5.79 4.15 -11.81
N ARG A 98 4.80 3.89 -10.97
CA ARG A 98 3.62 4.76 -10.83
C ARG A 98 3.97 6.12 -10.25
N LEU A 99 4.90 6.19 -9.29
CA LEU A 99 5.44 7.46 -8.77
C LEU A 99 6.12 8.27 -9.87
N ARG A 100 6.99 7.63 -10.68
CA ARG A 100 7.67 8.30 -11.79
C ARG A 100 6.70 8.78 -12.86
N ALA A 101 5.68 7.99 -13.19
CA ALA A 101 4.64 8.39 -14.16
C ALA A 101 3.83 9.60 -13.69
N ALA A 102 3.67 9.78 -12.37
CA ALA A 102 2.99 10.92 -11.76
C ALA A 102 3.94 12.09 -11.40
N ASP A 103 5.25 12.00 -11.72
CA ASP A 103 6.31 12.93 -11.31
C ASP A 103 6.35 13.17 -9.79
N MET A 104 6.17 12.10 -9.01
CA MET A 104 6.13 12.12 -7.55
C MET A 104 7.29 11.34 -6.94
N VAL A 105 7.63 11.68 -5.71
CA VAL A 105 8.55 10.93 -4.84
C VAL A 105 7.88 10.68 -3.48
N GLY A 106 8.30 9.63 -2.77
CA GLY A 106 7.75 9.29 -1.47
C GLY A 106 8.79 9.33 -0.35
N TRP A 107 8.35 9.74 0.84
CA TRP A 107 9.16 9.86 2.06
C TRP A 107 8.97 8.71 3.03
N GLY A 108 8.06 7.81 2.78
CA GLY A 108 7.76 6.69 3.64
C GLY A 108 7.43 5.43 2.90
N VAL A 109 7.83 4.30 3.48
CA VAL A 109 7.49 2.96 3.00
C VAL A 109 6.76 2.22 4.11
N ALA A 110 5.69 1.54 3.74
CA ALA A 110 4.95 0.66 4.63
C ALA A 110 4.71 -0.69 3.97
N ILE A 111 4.65 -1.73 4.80
CA ILE A 111 4.18 -3.05 4.41
C ILE A 111 2.91 -3.39 5.17
N LYS A 112 2.03 -4.13 4.52
CA LYS A 112 0.82 -4.72 5.10
C LYS A 112 0.85 -6.21 4.87
N MET A 113 0.68 -6.97 5.93
CA MET A 113 0.60 -8.42 5.89
C MET A 113 -0.67 -8.87 6.60
N ARG A 114 -1.44 -9.75 5.96
CA ARG A 114 -2.61 -10.38 6.55
C ARG A 114 -2.44 -11.89 6.51
N ASP A 115 -2.68 -12.55 7.64
CA ASP A 115 -2.62 -14.00 7.76
C ASP A 115 -3.91 -14.72 7.30
N GLY A 116 -3.89 -16.05 7.31
CA GLY A 116 -5.05 -16.88 6.97
C GLY A 116 -6.23 -16.73 7.96
N ALA A 117 -5.99 -16.25 9.18
CA ALA A 117 -7.03 -15.94 10.17
C ALA A 117 -7.53 -14.48 10.07
N PHE A 118 -7.14 -13.76 9.02
CA PHE A 118 -7.50 -12.36 8.73
C PHE A 118 -6.92 -11.32 9.71
N HIS A 119 -5.95 -11.67 10.57
CA HIS A 119 -5.23 -10.68 11.35
C HIS A 119 -4.31 -9.87 10.43
N THR A 120 -4.36 -8.55 10.58
CA THR A 120 -3.57 -7.65 9.75
C THR A 120 -2.49 -6.96 10.57
N ILE A 121 -1.26 -7.01 10.09
CA ILE A 121 -0.10 -6.30 10.62
C ILE A 121 0.33 -5.27 9.59
N THR A 122 0.58 -4.02 10.04
CA THR A 122 1.20 -2.98 9.23
C THR A 122 2.48 -2.51 9.92
N ARG A 123 3.54 -2.32 9.15
CA ARG A 123 4.80 -1.72 9.61
C ARG A 123 5.21 -0.65 8.62
N SER A 124 5.78 0.43 9.13
CA SER A 124 6.21 1.56 8.30
C SER A 124 7.55 2.11 8.78
N ALA A 125 8.27 2.73 7.85
CA ALA A 125 9.50 3.46 8.12
C ALA A 125 9.53 4.76 7.32
N ALA A 126 10.17 5.79 7.89
CA ALA A 126 10.59 6.96 7.16
C ALA A 126 11.84 6.63 6.35
N LEU A 127 11.92 7.19 5.15
CA LEU A 127 13.13 7.15 4.34
C LEU A 127 14.05 8.32 4.70
N ALA A 128 15.36 8.13 4.57
CA ALA A 128 16.34 9.19 4.81
C ALA A 128 16.27 10.30 3.75
N ALA A 129 15.90 9.93 2.53
CA ALA A 129 15.62 10.83 1.42
C ALA A 129 14.39 10.35 0.65
N PRO A 130 13.65 11.25 -0.01
CA PRO A 130 12.50 10.85 -0.82
C PRO A 130 12.96 10.12 -2.07
N THR A 131 12.21 9.10 -2.49
CA THR A 131 12.59 8.28 -3.63
C THR A 131 11.43 7.88 -4.53
N ASP A 132 11.74 7.62 -5.80
CA ASP A 132 10.93 6.94 -6.80
C ASP A 132 11.68 5.73 -7.39
N VAL A 133 12.72 5.26 -6.68
CA VAL A 133 13.57 4.14 -7.08
C VAL A 133 13.07 2.85 -6.46
N GLY A 134 12.67 1.89 -7.29
CA GLY A 134 12.08 0.63 -6.85
C GLY A 134 13.01 -0.20 -5.98
N ARG A 135 14.32 -0.18 -6.27
CA ARG A 135 15.33 -0.85 -5.46
C ARG A 135 15.37 -0.32 -4.02
N GLU A 136 15.31 0.99 -3.83
CA GLU A 136 15.35 1.62 -2.51
C GLU A 136 14.08 1.31 -1.71
N ILE A 137 12.91 1.37 -2.38
CA ILE A 137 11.63 0.98 -1.80
C ILE A 137 11.66 -0.49 -1.39
N ALA A 138 12.18 -1.38 -2.26
CA ALA A 138 12.28 -2.81 -1.97
C ALA A 138 13.21 -3.10 -0.78
N GLN A 139 14.32 -2.38 -0.67
CA GLN A 139 15.25 -2.49 0.46
C GLN A 139 14.59 -2.09 1.77
N ALA A 140 13.88 -0.96 1.80
CA ALA A 140 13.16 -0.50 2.97
C ALA A 140 12.02 -1.46 3.37
N ALA A 141 11.21 -1.90 2.39
CA ALA A 141 10.12 -2.86 2.62
C ALA A 141 10.65 -4.22 3.09
N GLY A 142 11.75 -4.72 2.51
CA GLY A 142 12.42 -5.94 2.90
C GLY A 142 12.97 -5.87 4.34
N ALA A 143 13.56 -4.74 4.73
CA ALA A 143 14.03 -4.53 6.11
C ALA A 143 12.89 -4.53 7.13
N LEU A 144 11.71 -4.01 6.77
CA LEU A 144 10.51 -4.11 7.60
C LEU A 144 10.01 -5.55 7.70
N PHE A 145 9.98 -6.27 6.59
CA PHE A 145 9.53 -7.67 6.54
C PHE A 145 10.48 -8.61 7.26
N ALA A 146 11.79 -8.38 7.21
CA ALA A 146 12.80 -9.22 7.88
C ALA A 146 12.55 -9.34 9.40
N ARG A 147 11.89 -8.37 10.00
CA ARG A 147 11.54 -8.33 11.44
C ARG A 147 10.25 -9.06 11.77
N LEU A 148 9.56 -9.63 10.79
CA LEU A 148 8.28 -10.30 10.99
C LEU A 148 8.45 -11.82 10.76
N PRO A 149 7.87 -12.66 11.64
CA PRO A 149 7.76 -14.09 11.36
C PRO A 149 6.71 -14.33 10.27
N ILE A 150 6.84 -15.43 9.55
CA ILE A 150 5.74 -15.95 8.72
C ILE A 150 4.70 -16.55 9.70
N PRO A 151 3.42 -16.13 9.63
CA PRO A 151 2.37 -16.71 10.46
C PRO A 151 2.22 -18.22 10.19
N SER A 152 1.84 -19.00 11.19
CA SER A 152 1.60 -20.44 11.05
C SER A 152 0.52 -20.76 10.01
N GLY A 153 -0.51 -19.93 9.89
CA GLY A 153 -1.54 -20.04 8.86
C GLY A 153 -1.15 -19.47 7.50
N GLY A 154 0.12 -19.11 7.31
CA GLY A 154 0.63 -18.50 6.07
C GLY A 154 0.16 -17.05 5.87
N VAL A 155 0.68 -16.42 4.82
CA VAL A 155 0.36 -15.05 4.41
C VAL A 155 -0.70 -15.09 3.32
N ARG A 156 -1.89 -14.58 3.64
CA ARG A 156 -3.03 -14.48 2.72
C ARG A 156 -2.95 -13.25 1.81
N LEU A 157 -2.47 -12.11 2.36
CA LEU A 157 -2.32 -10.87 1.62
C LEU A 157 -1.02 -10.20 2.02
N PHE A 158 -0.32 -9.69 1.04
CA PHE A 158 0.83 -8.82 1.26
C PHE A 158 0.74 -7.57 0.37
N GLY A 159 1.20 -6.44 0.90
CA GLY A 159 1.23 -5.18 0.18
C GLY A 159 2.42 -4.32 0.56
N VAL A 160 2.87 -3.54 -0.42
CA VAL A 160 3.85 -2.46 -0.26
C VAL A 160 3.17 -1.15 -0.57
N ARG A 161 3.39 -0.15 0.26
CA ARG A 161 2.87 1.22 0.09
C ARG A 161 4.01 2.21 0.24
N VAL A 162 4.00 3.21 -0.64
CA VAL A 162 4.81 4.43 -0.52
C VAL A 162 3.88 5.57 -0.15
N ASP A 163 4.20 6.31 0.88
CA ASP A 163 3.38 7.42 1.39
C ASP A 163 4.19 8.71 1.59
N ARG A 164 3.49 9.76 2.07
CA ARG A 164 4.04 11.11 2.17
C ARG A 164 4.61 11.57 0.84
N LEU A 165 3.74 11.53 -0.18
CA LEU A 165 4.09 11.86 -1.54
C LEU A 165 4.32 13.37 -1.69
N GLN A 166 5.27 13.71 -2.54
CA GLN A 166 5.62 15.09 -2.89
C GLN A 166 5.93 15.15 -4.39
N ALA A 167 5.53 16.22 -5.04
CA ALA A 167 5.92 16.45 -6.43
C ALA A 167 7.46 16.62 -6.51
N ARG A 168 8.06 16.00 -7.50
CA ARG A 168 9.51 16.08 -7.74
C ARG A 168 9.96 17.53 -8.00
N SER A 169 9.12 18.30 -8.71
CA SER A 169 9.34 19.73 -9.02
C SER A 169 9.37 20.65 -7.79
N SER A 170 8.95 20.16 -6.61
CA SER A 170 8.92 20.96 -5.37
C SER A 170 10.30 21.19 -4.73
N GLY A 171 11.39 21.08 -5.50
CA GLY A 171 12.75 21.34 -5.00
C GLY A 171 13.30 20.27 -4.07
N VAL A 172 12.92 19.02 -4.29
CA VAL A 172 13.51 17.88 -3.58
C VAL A 172 15.02 17.84 -3.89
N ALA A 173 15.84 18.20 -2.91
CA ALA A 173 17.26 18.11 -3.03
C ALA A 173 17.67 16.65 -3.23
N THR A 174 18.09 16.31 -4.43
CA THR A 174 18.80 15.05 -4.68
C THR A 174 20.15 15.19 -3.98
N PRO A 175 20.58 14.23 -3.13
CA PRO A 175 21.91 14.29 -2.53
C PRO A 175 22.96 14.48 -3.62
N LEU A 176 23.79 15.49 -3.51
CA LEU A 176 24.84 15.82 -4.49
C LEU A 176 25.83 14.66 -4.73
N ASP A 177 25.97 13.79 -3.72
CA ASP A 177 26.84 12.61 -3.75
C ASP A 177 26.09 11.29 -4.00
N GLY A 178 24.82 11.34 -4.36
CA GLY A 178 23.99 10.15 -4.61
C GLY A 178 24.35 9.47 -5.95
N ASP A 179 24.40 8.13 -5.93
CA ASP A 179 24.52 7.34 -7.17
C ASP A 179 23.22 7.40 -7.98
N ASP A 180 23.15 8.29 -8.95
CA ASP A 180 21.99 8.47 -9.84
C ASP A 180 21.77 7.31 -10.83
N ARG A 181 22.69 6.34 -10.89
CA ARG A 181 22.62 5.21 -11.85
C ARG A 181 21.35 4.37 -11.68
N PRO A 182 20.90 4.01 -10.46
CA PRO A 182 19.66 3.25 -10.29
C PRO A 182 18.44 4.00 -10.86
N ALA A 183 18.29 5.28 -10.55
CA ALA A 183 17.18 6.10 -11.03
C ALA A 183 17.19 6.24 -12.58
N LYS A 184 18.36 6.47 -13.18
CA LYS A 184 18.53 6.54 -14.64
C LYS A 184 18.22 5.19 -15.30
N SER A 185 18.67 4.10 -14.71
CA SER A 185 18.40 2.73 -15.18
C SER A 185 16.90 2.43 -15.18
N GLU A 186 16.21 2.70 -14.06
CA GLU A 186 14.77 2.45 -13.97
C GLU A 186 13.95 3.31 -14.94
N ARG A 187 14.32 4.57 -15.15
CA ARG A 187 13.70 5.41 -16.20
C ARG A 187 13.95 4.88 -17.61
N ALA A 188 15.12 4.32 -17.88
CA ALA A 188 15.39 3.66 -19.15
C ALA A 188 14.54 2.40 -19.33
N MET A 189 14.37 1.61 -18.25
CA MET A 189 13.49 0.45 -18.24
C MET A 189 12.03 0.83 -18.50
N ASP A 190 11.54 1.93 -17.90
CA ASP A 190 10.17 2.40 -18.11
C ASP A 190 9.93 2.77 -19.59
N ARG A 191 10.85 3.47 -20.24
CA ARG A 191 10.77 3.78 -21.69
C ARG A 191 10.74 2.52 -22.57
N ILE A 192 11.48 1.47 -22.19
CA ILE A 192 11.48 0.21 -22.93
C ILE A 192 10.12 -0.50 -22.74
N ARG A 193 9.58 -0.51 -21.52
CA ARG A 193 8.27 -1.10 -21.24
C ARG A 193 7.14 -0.36 -21.94
N GLU A 194 7.19 0.96 -22.00
CA GLU A 194 6.23 1.78 -22.73
C GLU A 194 6.22 1.43 -24.22
N LYS A 195 7.39 1.17 -24.81
CA LYS A 195 7.52 0.85 -26.23
C LYS A 195 7.22 -0.61 -26.57
N TYR A 196 7.59 -1.56 -25.68
CA TYR A 196 7.56 -3.00 -25.98
C TYR A 196 6.66 -3.81 -25.05
N GLY A 197 5.94 -3.14 -24.12
CA GLY A 197 5.03 -3.76 -23.15
C GLY A 197 5.71 -4.12 -21.83
N ASP A 198 4.90 -4.26 -20.78
CA ASP A 198 5.35 -4.47 -19.40
C ASP A 198 6.17 -5.76 -19.18
N ALA A 199 5.96 -6.76 -20.01
CA ALA A 199 6.67 -8.04 -19.93
C ALA A 199 8.09 -8.01 -20.50
N SER A 200 8.46 -6.93 -21.25
CA SER A 200 9.74 -6.84 -21.98
C SER A 200 10.97 -6.78 -21.08
N LEU A 201 10.82 -6.26 -19.85
CA LEU A 201 11.91 -6.17 -18.87
C LEU A 201 11.42 -6.47 -17.46
N ARG A 202 12.16 -7.31 -16.74
CA ARG A 202 11.94 -7.62 -15.32
C ARG A 202 13.25 -7.56 -14.57
N PRO A 203 13.25 -7.18 -13.26
CA PRO A 203 14.41 -7.37 -12.41
C PRO A 203 14.86 -8.84 -12.44
N ALA A 204 16.17 -9.09 -12.47
CA ALA A 204 16.70 -10.46 -12.53
C ALA A 204 16.23 -11.35 -11.37
N THR A 205 16.00 -10.76 -10.19
CA THR A 205 15.46 -11.45 -9.01
C THR A 205 14.02 -11.96 -9.18
N LEU A 206 13.32 -11.51 -10.21
CA LEU A 206 11.95 -11.93 -10.55
C LEU A 206 11.92 -12.93 -11.71
N LEU A 207 13.07 -13.29 -12.28
CA LEU A 207 13.17 -14.37 -13.24
C LEU A 207 13.07 -15.69 -12.46
N GLU A 208 12.12 -16.54 -12.85
CA GLU A 208 12.09 -17.91 -12.35
C GLU A 208 13.38 -18.58 -12.81
N SER A 209 14.11 -19.21 -11.87
CA SER A 209 15.16 -20.15 -12.25
C SER A 209 14.45 -21.31 -12.96
N THR A 210 14.48 -21.31 -14.28
CA THR A 210 14.13 -22.49 -15.06
C THR A 210 15.08 -23.58 -14.61
N GLY A 211 14.61 -24.45 -13.69
CA GLY A 211 15.32 -25.66 -13.31
C GLY A 211 15.55 -26.47 -14.57
N GLN A 212 16.78 -26.45 -15.03
CA GLN A 212 17.25 -27.30 -16.10
C GLN A 212 17.27 -28.72 -15.54
N THR A 213 16.14 -29.41 -15.61
CA THR A 213 16.11 -30.86 -15.54
C THR A 213 16.80 -31.37 -16.80
N GLY A 214 18.13 -31.44 -16.72
CA GLY A 214 18.93 -32.18 -17.65
C GLY A 214 18.57 -33.65 -17.58
N SER A 215 17.67 -34.05 -18.45
CA SER A 215 17.44 -35.46 -18.77
C SER A 215 18.66 -35.91 -19.58
N SER A 216 19.59 -36.60 -18.94
CA SER A 216 20.61 -37.35 -19.66
C SER A 216 19.94 -38.47 -20.45
N PRO A 217 20.17 -38.58 -21.78
CA PRO A 217 19.72 -39.74 -22.52
C PRO A 217 20.58 -40.93 -22.05
N GLY A 218 19.92 -41.94 -21.51
CA GLY A 218 20.53 -43.22 -21.20
C GLY A 218 21.23 -43.83 -22.43
N ALA A 219 22.51 -44.16 -22.26
CA ALA A 219 23.22 -44.98 -23.20
C ALA A 219 22.70 -46.41 -23.07
N GLU A 220 21.96 -46.86 -24.06
CA GLU A 220 21.78 -48.26 -24.31
C GLU A 220 23.08 -48.81 -24.89
N THR A 221 23.68 -49.76 -24.20
CA THR A 221 24.72 -50.64 -24.72
C THR A 221 24.21 -52.05 -24.71
N HIS A 222 24.37 -52.66 -25.87
CA HIS A 222 24.18 -54.09 -26.16
C HIS A 222 24.78 -55.04 -25.14
#